data_129a6a68600c903839d7652790fe43a8
#
_entry.id   129a6a68600c903839d7652790fe43a8
#
_cell.length_a   1.000
_cell.length_b   1.000
_cell.length_c   1.000
_cell.angle_alpha   90.00
_cell.angle_beta   90.00
_cell.angle_gamma   90.00
#
_symmetry.space_group_name_H-M   'P 1'
#
loop_
_entity.id
_entity.type
_entity.pdbx_description
1 polymer ?
#
loop_
_entity_poly.entity_id
_entity_poly.type
_entity_poly.pdbx_seq_one_letter_code
_entity_poly.pdbx_strand_id
1 'polypeptide(L)'
;MTKPQDTIWQQIYSGQWYQTHHPQLVEARELAKRLCNELNQLPVSEVTKRQALISQLLPNAKVAATGNDFACDYGINIYAETPVIMGDRVVILDAAPVSFGANVKIEDAVVITSLTHPLEAAKRKAGWQQASPVKIGDNVILCEGCTVLPGAVIPAGAVIEPGKVVTR
;
A
#
# COMPACT_ATOMS: atom_id res chain seq x y z
N MET A 1 30.73 19.28 8.91
CA MET A 1 30.06 18.21 8.15
C MET A 1 28.70 17.94 8.81
N THR A 2 27.65 18.52 8.29
CA THR A 2 26.25 18.21 8.70
C THR A 2 25.96 16.78 8.27
N LYS A 3 25.57 15.91 9.23
CA LYS A 3 25.01 14.57 8.93
C LYS A 3 23.87 14.76 7.92
N PRO A 4 23.72 13.86 6.91
CA PRO A 4 22.53 13.87 6.08
C PRO A 4 21.32 13.87 7.02
N GLN A 5 20.42 14.85 6.88
CA GLN A 5 19.17 14.84 7.63
C GLN A 5 18.44 13.57 7.25
N ASP A 6 18.25 12.68 8.22
CA ASP A 6 17.41 11.50 8.04
C ASP A 6 16.04 11.97 7.57
N THR A 7 15.65 11.56 6.38
CA THR A 7 14.36 11.94 5.83
C THR A 7 13.25 11.30 6.67
N ILE A 8 12.03 11.88 6.67
CA ILE A 8 10.88 11.28 7.35
C ILE A 8 10.65 9.83 6.89
N TRP A 9 10.96 9.51 5.64
CA TRP A 9 10.84 8.16 5.10
C TRP A 9 11.83 7.18 5.75
N GLN A 10 13.07 7.59 6.02
CA GLN A 10 14.05 6.76 6.73
C GLN A 10 13.58 6.48 8.17
N GLN A 11 13.00 7.47 8.85
CA GLN A 11 12.39 7.28 10.16
C GLN A 11 11.26 6.25 10.13
N ILE A 12 10.36 6.34 9.16
CA ILE A 12 9.25 5.39 8.98
C ILE A 12 9.78 3.98 8.69
N TYR A 13 10.71 3.85 7.75
CA TYR A 13 11.24 2.54 7.32
C TYR A 13 12.08 1.84 8.40
N SER A 14 12.65 2.61 9.34
CA SER A 14 13.32 2.05 10.51
C SER A 14 12.35 1.59 11.61
N GLY A 15 11.03 1.71 11.40
CA GLY A 15 10.00 1.30 12.34
C GLY A 15 9.83 2.25 13.53
N GLN A 16 10.34 3.46 13.44
CA GLN A 16 10.16 4.47 14.49
C GLN A 16 8.76 5.10 14.42
N TRP A 17 8.29 5.59 15.56
CA TRP A 17 7.08 6.42 15.61
C TRP A 17 7.29 7.72 14.85
N TYR A 18 6.32 8.13 14.02
CA TYR A 18 6.36 9.35 13.23
C TYR A 18 5.04 10.10 13.31
N GLN A 19 5.06 11.38 12.96
CA GLN A 19 3.87 12.23 12.92
C GLN A 19 3.36 12.39 11.49
N THR A 20 2.09 12.09 11.29
CA THR A 20 1.44 12.05 9.97
C THR A 20 1.27 13.43 9.31
N HIS A 21 1.39 14.50 10.07
CA HIS A 21 1.29 15.87 9.56
C HIS A 21 2.64 16.46 9.09
N HIS A 22 3.70 15.65 9.02
CA HIS A 22 4.93 16.09 8.41
C HIS A 22 4.69 16.54 6.96
N PRO A 23 5.18 17.73 6.51
CA PRO A 23 4.82 18.30 5.21
C PRO A 23 5.03 17.35 4.02
N GLN A 24 6.13 16.62 3.98
CA GLN A 24 6.39 15.64 2.91
C GLN A 24 5.35 14.52 2.86
N LEU A 25 4.84 14.07 4.01
CA LEU A 25 3.81 13.04 4.06
C LEU A 25 2.44 13.58 3.62
N VAL A 26 2.12 14.80 4.02
CA VAL A 26 0.88 15.47 3.58
C VAL A 26 0.86 15.62 2.08
N GLU A 27 1.92 16.18 1.49
CA GLU A 27 2.05 16.37 0.04
C GLU A 27 1.95 15.03 -0.73
N ALA A 28 2.67 14.01 -0.27
CA ALA A 28 2.65 12.70 -0.91
C ALA A 28 1.25 12.03 -0.86
N ARG A 29 0.54 12.13 0.28
CA ARG A 29 -0.84 11.62 0.38
C ARG A 29 -1.83 12.38 -0.49
N GLU A 30 -1.72 13.70 -0.56
CA GLU A 30 -2.58 14.53 -1.41
C GLU A 30 -2.38 14.19 -2.90
N LEU A 31 -1.14 13.98 -3.32
CA LEU A 31 -0.83 13.53 -4.67
C LEU A 31 -1.44 12.16 -4.97
N ALA A 32 -1.21 11.17 -4.09
CA ALA A 32 -1.75 9.83 -4.26
C ALA A 32 -3.29 9.83 -4.29
N LYS A 33 -3.93 10.58 -3.40
CA LYS A 33 -5.39 10.72 -3.36
C LYS A 33 -5.96 11.32 -4.64
N ARG A 34 -5.30 12.34 -5.20
CA ARG A 34 -5.70 12.94 -6.46
C ARG A 34 -5.60 11.92 -7.61
N LEU A 35 -4.47 11.22 -7.72
CA LEU A 35 -4.27 10.21 -8.75
C LEU A 35 -5.24 9.03 -8.61
N CYS A 36 -5.53 8.56 -7.40
CA CYS A 36 -6.57 7.56 -7.15
C CYS A 36 -7.95 8.04 -7.63
N ASN A 37 -8.31 9.29 -7.32
CA ASN A 37 -9.60 9.85 -7.76
C ASN A 37 -9.68 9.94 -9.30
N GLU A 38 -8.63 10.39 -9.97
CA GLU A 38 -8.58 10.44 -11.43
C GLU A 38 -8.68 9.04 -12.05
N LEU A 39 -7.94 8.07 -11.51
CA LEU A 39 -7.97 6.67 -11.94
C LEU A 39 -9.38 6.06 -11.81
N ASN A 40 -10.04 6.31 -10.69
CA ASN A 40 -11.34 5.73 -10.39
C ASN A 40 -12.51 6.38 -11.15
N GLN A 41 -12.31 7.57 -11.74
CA GLN A 41 -13.27 8.20 -12.65
C GLN A 41 -13.21 7.61 -14.07
N LEU A 42 -12.12 6.93 -14.43
CA LEU A 42 -11.98 6.31 -15.75
C LEU A 42 -12.64 4.93 -15.77
N PRO A 43 -13.46 4.63 -16.77
CA PRO A 43 -13.95 3.27 -17.00
C PRO A 43 -12.79 2.28 -17.12
N VAL A 44 -12.97 1.04 -16.65
CA VAL A 44 -11.94 -0.01 -16.74
C VAL A 44 -11.55 -0.32 -18.21
N SER A 45 -12.41 -0.02 -19.16
CA SER A 45 -12.15 -0.15 -20.60
C SER A 45 -11.12 0.86 -21.14
N GLU A 46 -10.88 1.96 -20.45
CA GLU A 46 -9.88 2.98 -20.83
C GLU A 46 -8.45 2.55 -20.46
N VAL A 47 -8.04 1.36 -20.91
CA VAL A 47 -6.82 0.66 -20.48
C VAL A 47 -5.58 1.55 -20.57
N THR A 48 -5.35 2.23 -21.69
CA THR A 48 -4.15 3.07 -21.90
C THR A 48 -4.08 4.24 -20.92
N LYS A 49 -5.20 4.95 -20.73
CA LYS A 49 -5.24 6.10 -19.80
C LYS A 49 -5.09 5.64 -18.35
N ARG A 50 -5.76 4.54 -17.98
CA ARG A 50 -5.63 3.95 -16.65
C ARG A 50 -4.19 3.53 -16.40
N GLN A 51 -3.53 2.87 -17.34
CA GLN A 51 -2.14 2.43 -17.20
C GLN A 51 -1.17 3.61 -17.01
N ALA A 52 -1.38 4.72 -17.67
CA ALA A 52 -0.60 5.95 -17.49
C ALA A 52 -0.73 6.49 -16.06
N LEU A 53 -1.95 6.52 -15.50
CA LEU A 53 -2.19 6.95 -14.12
C LEU A 53 -1.64 5.96 -13.11
N ILE A 54 -1.81 4.65 -13.34
CA ILE A 54 -1.23 3.59 -12.49
C ILE A 54 0.29 3.74 -12.41
N SER A 55 0.96 3.97 -13.53
CA SER A 55 2.42 4.15 -13.55
C SER A 55 2.91 5.40 -12.81
N GLN A 56 2.09 6.46 -12.75
CA GLN A 56 2.38 7.64 -11.95
C GLN A 56 2.13 7.41 -10.47
N LEU A 57 1.02 6.74 -10.14
CA LEU A 57 0.60 6.47 -8.76
C LEU A 57 1.50 5.43 -8.09
N LEU A 58 1.89 4.38 -8.81
CA LEU A 58 2.62 3.21 -8.32
C LEU A 58 3.98 3.07 -9.06
N PRO A 59 4.90 4.04 -8.92
CA PRO A 59 6.11 4.11 -9.74
C PRO A 59 7.09 2.94 -9.51
N ASN A 60 6.97 2.24 -8.38
CA ASN A 60 7.83 1.13 -7.99
C ASN A 60 7.16 -0.25 -8.17
N ALA A 61 5.96 -0.29 -8.75
CA ALA A 61 5.21 -1.52 -8.94
C ALA A 61 4.77 -1.70 -10.39
N LYS A 62 5.03 -2.87 -10.94
CA LYS A 62 4.39 -3.29 -12.18
C LYS A 62 2.99 -3.79 -11.86
N VAL A 63 1.98 -3.11 -12.34
CA VAL A 63 0.57 -3.47 -12.14
C VAL A 63 -0.08 -3.67 -13.50
N ALA A 64 -0.57 -4.87 -13.75
CA ALA A 64 -1.22 -5.23 -15.01
C ALA A 64 -2.61 -4.59 -15.12
N ALA A 65 -3.36 -4.58 -14.02
CA ALA A 65 -4.67 -3.95 -13.94
C ALA A 65 -5.05 -3.67 -12.49
N THR A 66 -5.82 -2.63 -12.29
CA THR A 66 -6.63 -2.40 -11.08
C THR A 66 -8.11 -2.42 -11.46
N GLY A 67 -8.95 -2.94 -10.57
CA GLY A 67 -10.40 -2.76 -10.66
C GLY A 67 -10.84 -1.33 -10.35
N ASN A 68 -12.12 -1.18 -10.03
CA ASN A 68 -12.70 0.10 -9.60
C ASN A 68 -12.37 0.38 -8.13
N ASP A 69 -12.43 1.65 -7.74
CA ASP A 69 -12.32 2.10 -6.36
C ASP A 69 -11.00 1.67 -5.66
N PHE A 70 -9.89 1.66 -6.40
CA PHE A 70 -8.55 1.47 -5.85
C PHE A 70 -8.16 2.65 -4.97
N ALA A 71 -7.56 2.38 -3.81
CA ALA A 71 -7.02 3.41 -2.93
C ALA A 71 -5.67 3.01 -2.32
N CYS A 72 -4.78 3.98 -2.14
CA CYS A 72 -3.55 3.83 -1.38
C CYS A 72 -3.22 5.12 -0.62
N ASP A 73 -2.31 5.03 0.37
CA ASP A 73 -1.88 6.21 1.11
C ASP A 73 -0.87 7.05 0.31
N TYR A 74 0.15 6.42 -0.22
CA TYR A 74 1.26 7.09 -0.91
C TYR A 74 1.53 6.54 -2.31
N GLY A 75 1.33 5.25 -2.52
CA GLY A 75 1.63 4.53 -3.76
C GLY A 75 3.11 4.25 -4.00
N ILE A 76 3.99 5.13 -3.55
CA ILE A 76 5.46 5.03 -3.74
C ILE A 76 6.10 3.89 -2.94
N ASN A 77 5.43 3.38 -1.92
CA ASN A 77 5.92 2.28 -1.08
C ASN A 77 5.36 0.91 -1.49
N ILE A 78 4.70 0.83 -2.62
CA ILE A 78 4.21 -0.42 -3.20
C ILE A 78 5.23 -0.90 -4.23
N TYR A 79 5.73 -2.13 -4.06
CA TYR A 79 6.80 -2.71 -4.87
C TYR A 79 6.36 -4.01 -5.52
N ALA A 80 6.55 -4.12 -6.83
CA ALA A 80 6.34 -5.34 -7.60
C ALA A 80 7.23 -5.35 -8.86
N GLU A 81 8.11 -6.33 -8.99
CA GLU A 81 8.96 -6.47 -10.18
C GLU A 81 8.25 -7.16 -11.34
N THR A 82 7.21 -7.93 -11.04
CA THR A 82 6.36 -8.60 -12.02
C THR A 82 4.94 -8.07 -11.95
N PRO A 83 4.16 -8.16 -13.04
CA PRO A 83 2.81 -7.63 -13.06
C PRO A 83 1.88 -8.24 -12.02
N VAL A 84 1.24 -7.39 -11.22
CA VAL A 84 0.20 -7.76 -10.24
C VAL A 84 -1.16 -7.40 -10.80
N ILE A 85 -2.16 -8.24 -10.56
CA ILE A 85 -3.57 -7.98 -10.90
C ILE A 85 -4.33 -7.72 -9.61
N MET A 86 -5.05 -6.60 -9.57
CA MET A 86 -5.86 -6.18 -8.43
C MET A 86 -7.33 -6.07 -8.84
N GLY A 87 -8.20 -6.63 -8.02
CA GLY A 87 -9.66 -6.54 -8.17
C GLY A 87 -10.23 -5.18 -7.82
N ASP A 88 -11.54 -5.13 -7.64
CA ASP A 88 -12.27 -3.94 -7.23
C ASP A 88 -12.10 -3.64 -5.74
N ARG A 89 -12.14 -2.38 -5.35
CA ARG A 89 -12.11 -1.92 -3.95
C ARG A 89 -10.90 -2.39 -3.15
N VAL A 90 -9.77 -2.57 -3.81
CA VAL A 90 -8.51 -2.89 -3.13
C VAL A 90 -7.94 -1.64 -2.47
N VAL A 91 -7.56 -1.76 -1.20
CA VAL A 91 -6.97 -0.68 -0.40
C VAL A 91 -5.60 -1.09 0.10
N ILE A 92 -4.58 -0.29 -0.18
CA ILE A 92 -3.21 -0.53 0.29
C ILE A 92 -2.70 0.70 1.06
N LEU A 93 -2.63 0.60 2.38
CA LEU A 93 -2.12 1.66 3.25
C LEU A 93 -0.61 1.48 3.40
N ASP A 94 0.13 2.07 2.48
CA ASP A 94 1.55 1.85 2.24
C ASP A 94 2.46 2.87 2.96
N ALA A 95 2.31 3.03 4.27
CA ALA A 95 3.22 3.88 5.03
C ALA A 95 4.66 3.31 5.06
N ALA A 96 4.80 1.99 5.21
CA ALA A 96 6.05 1.25 5.01
C ALA A 96 5.95 0.38 3.75
N PRO A 97 7.07 -0.17 3.25
CA PRO A 97 7.08 -1.01 2.05
C PRO A 97 6.08 -2.16 2.08
N VAL A 98 5.27 -2.28 1.04
CA VAL A 98 4.43 -3.42 0.72
C VAL A 98 4.98 -4.05 -0.55
N SER A 99 5.58 -5.24 -0.44
CA SER A 99 6.25 -5.90 -1.56
C SER A 99 5.51 -7.17 -1.99
N PHE A 100 5.36 -7.30 -3.29
CA PHE A 100 4.72 -8.43 -3.95
C PHE A 100 5.75 -9.25 -4.73
N GLY A 101 5.73 -10.56 -4.55
CA GLY A 101 6.45 -11.52 -5.36
C GLY A 101 5.84 -11.71 -6.75
N ALA A 102 6.33 -12.70 -7.47
CA ALA A 102 5.85 -13.02 -8.81
C ALA A 102 4.45 -13.65 -8.80
N ASN A 103 3.64 -13.37 -9.83
CA ASN A 103 2.33 -13.99 -10.05
C ASN A 103 1.35 -13.83 -8.86
N VAL A 104 1.39 -12.71 -8.16
CA VAL A 104 0.44 -12.42 -7.08
C VAL A 104 -0.88 -11.94 -7.68
N LYS A 105 -1.98 -12.50 -7.17
CA LYS A 105 -3.34 -12.09 -7.49
C LYS A 105 -4.02 -11.52 -6.24
N ILE A 106 -4.63 -10.36 -6.37
CA ILE A 106 -5.38 -9.69 -5.32
C ILE A 106 -6.83 -9.60 -5.78
N GLU A 107 -7.73 -10.25 -5.07
CA GLU A 107 -9.17 -10.24 -5.38
C GLU A 107 -9.85 -9.00 -4.80
N ASP A 108 -11.19 -8.95 -4.92
CA ASP A 108 -11.97 -7.77 -4.55
C ASP A 108 -11.94 -7.48 -3.05
N ALA A 109 -12.04 -6.21 -2.70
CA ALA A 109 -12.18 -5.72 -1.33
C ALA A 109 -11.05 -6.17 -0.37
N VAL A 110 -9.88 -6.53 -0.89
CA VAL A 110 -8.69 -6.84 -0.08
C VAL A 110 -8.12 -5.55 0.52
N VAL A 111 -7.79 -5.61 1.80
CA VAL A 111 -7.12 -4.51 2.52
C VAL A 111 -5.74 -4.96 2.96
N ILE A 112 -4.72 -4.20 2.58
CA ILE A 112 -3.34 -4.39 3.04
C ILE A 112 -2.93 -3.13 3.78
N THR A 113 -2.47 -3.27 5.02
CA THR A 113 -2.00 -2.12 5.80
C THR A 113 -0.61 -2.39 6.36
N SER A 114 0.27 -1.40 6.25
CA SER A 114 1.61 -1.42 6.83
C SER A 114 1.74 -0.50 8.05
N LEU A 115 0.66 0.21 8.42
CA LEU A 115 0.67 1.17 9.53
C LEU A 115 -0.14 0.69 10.73
N THR A 116 0.23 1.18 11.91
CA THR A 116 -0.50 0.97 13.16
C THR A 116 -0.62 2.27 13.95
N HIS A 117 -1.65 2.34 14.79
CA HIS A 117 -1.90 3.49 15.66
C HIS A 117 -1.46 3.19 17.10
N PRO A 118 -1.00 4.21 17.86
CA PRO A 118 -0.72 4.02 19.28
C PRO A 118 -2.00 3.73 20.07
N LEU A 119 -1.89 2.91 21.11
CA LEU A 119 -3.02 2.63 22.00
C LEU A 119 -3.45 3.88 22.81
N GLU A 120 -2.50 4.77 23.10
CA GLU A 120 -2.76 6.01 23.82
C GLU A 120 -3.53 7.02 22.98
N ALA A 121 -4.72 7.42 23.45
CA ALA A 121 -5.57 8.38 22.74
C ALA A 121 -4.90 9.73 22.47
N ALA A 122 -4.09 10.22 23.42
CA ALA A 122 -3.37 11.49 23.27
C ALA A 122 -2.37 11.44 22.10
N LYS A 123 -1.64 10.34 21.94
CA LYS A 123 -0.72 10.14 20.83
C LYS A 123 -1.46 10.04 19.48
N ARG A 124 -2.61 9.34 19.43
CA ARG A 124 -3.44 9.32 18.22
C ARG A 124 -3.91 10.71 17.83
N LYS A 125 -4.40 11.49 18.81
CA LYS A 125 -4.82 12.88 18.59
C LYS A 125 -3.68 13.77 18.09
N ALA A 126 -2.45 13.50 18.53
CA ALA A 126 -1.24 14.19 18.05
C ALA A 126 -0.74 13.69 16.69
N GLY A 127 -1.42 12.74 16.06
CA GLY A 127 -1.11 12.22 14.74
C GLY A 127 0.07 11.24 14.69
N TRP A 128 0.41 10.57 15.81
CA TRP A 128 1.46 9.57 15.83
C TRP A 128 1.00 8.27 15.17
N GLN A 129 1.89 7.69 14.36
CA GLN A 129 1.76 6.36 13.74
C GLN A 129 3.11 5.65 13.77
N GLN A 130 3.06 4.34 13.58
CA GLN A 130 4.22 3.48 13.37
C GLN A 130 3.93 2.57 12.17
N ALA A 131 4.94 2.21 11.41
CA ALA A 131 4.75 1.35 10.26
C ALA A 131 5.70 0.14 10.30
N SER A 132 5.23 -0.96 9.71
CA SER A 132 6.00 -2.20 9.56
C SER A 132 5.77 -2.76 8.16
N PRO A 133 6.83 -3.14 7.44
CA PRO A 133 6.70 -3.62 6.07
C PRO A 133 5.88 -4.90 5.98
N VAL A 134 5.17 -5.06 4.86
CA VAL A 134 4.43 -6.27 4.50
C VAL A 134 5.12 -6.95 3.34
N LYS A 135 5.30 -8.27 3.42
CA LYS A 135 5.91 -9.07 2.35
C LYS A 135 4.96 -10.17 1.90
N ILE A 136 4.69 -10.22 0.63
CA ILE A 136 3.81 -11.20 0.00
C ILE A 136 4.65 -11.98 -1.02
N GLY A 137 4.77 -13.30 -0.81
CA GLY A 137 5.62 -14.18 -1.61
C GLY A 137 5.06 -14.45 -3.00
N ASP A 138 5.80 -15.23 -3.79
CA ASP A 138 5.43 -15.60 -5.15
C ASP A 138 4.19 -16.49 -5.17
N ASN A 139 3.39 -16.39 -6.24
CA ASN A 139 2.21 -17.22 -6.48
C ASN A 139 1.17 -17.17 -5.34
N VAL A 140 1.10 -16.08 -4.60
CA VAL A 140 0.11 -15.87 -3.55
C VAL A 140 -1.21 -15.39 -4.16
N ILE A 141 -2.32 -15.92 -3.63
CA ILE A 141 -3.66 -15.40 -3.90
C ILE A 141 -4.21 -14.81 -2.60
N LEU A 142 -4.56 -13.53 -2.66
CA LEU A 142 -5.32 -12.86 -1.61
C LEU A 142 -6.79 -12.86 -2.03
N CYS A 143 -7.59 -13.74 -1.41
CA CYS A 143 -9.00 -13.89 -1.76
C CYS A 143 -9.85 -12.73 -1.21
N GLU A 144 -11.05 -12.60 -1.76
CA GLU A 144 -11.98 -11.50 -1.50
C GLU A 144 -12.14 -11.15 -0.02
N GLY A 145 -12.03 -9.86 0.29
CA GLY A 145 -12.27 -9.32 1.62
C GLY A 145 -11.25 -9.70 2.68
N CYS A 146 -10.14 -10.39 2.33
CA CYS A 146 -9.10 -10.65 3.31
C CYS A 146 -8.37 -9.36 3.71
N THR A 147 -7.79 -9.37 4.92
CA THR A 147 -7.04 -8.23 5.46
C THR A 147 -5.63 -8.68 5.85
N VAL A 148 -4.62 -7.96 5.37
CA VAL A 148 -3.22 -8.19 5.71
C VAL A 148 -2.74 -7.06 6.61
N LEU A 149 -2.28 -7.41 7.82
CA LEU A 149 -1.89 -6.47 8.87
C LEU A 149 -0.38 -6.12 8.83
N PRO A 150 0.02 -5.02 9.50
CA PRO A 150 1.40 -4.56 9.49
C PRO A 150 2.40 -5.62 9.96
N GLY A 151 3.48 -5.77 9.21
CA GLY A 151 4.55 -6.72 9.51
C GLY A 151 4.26 -8.16 9.09
N ALA A 152 3.14 -8.44 8.41
CA ALA A 152 2.84 -9.76 7.89
C ALA A 152 3.84 -10.20 6.82
N VAL A 153 4.21 -11.48 6.87
CA VAL A 153 5.03 -12.16 5.86
C VAL A 153 4.25 -13.37 5.36
N ILE A 154 3.76 -13.29 4.13
CA ILE A 154 2.98 -14.37 3.51
C ILE A 154 3.93 -15.19 2.63
N PRO A 155 4.10 -16.50 2.92
CA PRO A 155 5.00 -17.35 2.17
C PRO A 155 4.51 -17.58 0.74
N ALA A 156 5.45 -17.90 -0.15
CA ALA A 156 5.13 -18.24 -1.53
C ALA A 156 4.12 -19.41 -1.63
N GLY A 157 3.21 -19.30 -2.59
CA GLY A 157 2.18 -20.32 -2.87
C GLY A 157 1.00 -20.32 -1.90
N ALA A 158 0.96 -19.40 -0.93
CA ALA A 158 -0.16 -19.32 0.01
C ALA A 158 -1.44 -18.82 -0.68
N VAL A 159 -2.56 -19.38 -0.24
CA VAL A 159 -3.91 -18.88 -0.58
C VAL A 159 -4.53 -18.36 0.72
N ILE A 160 -4.76 -17.07 0.79
CA ILE A 160 -5.44 -16.45 1.94
C ILE A 160 -6.93 -16.48 1.65
N GLU A 161 -7.65 -17.28 2.42
CA GLU A 161 -9.09 -17.51 2.24
C GLU A 161 -9.91 -16.21 2.38
N PRO A 162 -11.12 -16.16 1.78
CA PRO A 162 -11.98 -14.99 1.86
C PRO A 162 -12.25 -14.53 3.30
N GLY A 163 -12.17 -13.23 3.55
CA GLY A 163 -12.45 -12.64 4.85
C GLY A 163 -11.40 -12.90 5.94
N LYS A 164 -10.33 -13.64 5.65
CA LYS A 164 -9.25 -13.92 6.62
C LYS A 164 -8.49 -12.65 6.99
N VAL A 165 -8.03 -12.62 8.25
CA VAL A 165 -7.10 -11.60 8.74
C VAL A 165 -5.74 -12.25 8.95
N VAL A 166 -4.71 -11.73 8.27
CA VAL A 166 -3.33 -12.20 8.38
C VAL A 166 -2.56 -11.23 9.26
N THR A 167 -1.94 -11.77 10.31
CA THR A 167 -1.06 -11.04 11.24
C THR A 167 0.39 -11.47 11.05
N ARG A 168 1.28 -10.92 11.86
CA ARG A 168 2.66 -11.43 12.02
C ARG A 168 2.67 -12.88 12.38
#